data_7450d6c93be632133f33c893512547d0
#
_entry.id   7450d6c93be632133f33c893512547d0
#
_cell.length_a   1.000
_cell.length_b   1.000
_cell.length_c   1.000
_cell.angle_alpha   90.00
_cell.angle_beta   90.00
_cell.angle_gamma   90.00
#
_symmetry.space_group_name_H-M   'P 1'
#
loop_
_entity.id
_entity.type
_entity.pdbx_description
1 polymer ?
#
loop_
_entity_poly.entity_id
_entity_poly.type
_entity_poly.pdbx_seq_one_letter_code
_entity_poly.pdbx_strand_id
1 'polypeptide(L)'
;MSDLYRQFPRQGSGTHYWSLSWVPTEMRDQTTGDLNDDMQLLSWGKRLLAYLTQAVPQEIALAETSEDSLFATIAWLASDEALGFISVWSPTFGLGLLEQMSSWREELATALSRGDWGARAPRMAGLPCPTSARAAALLKDWNGQLGPVFFQQLWPNLAV
;
A
#
# COMPACT_ATOMS: atom_id res chain seq x y z
N MET A 1 -18.50 -12.03 -0.87
CA MET A 1 -17.80 -11.09 -1.79
C MET A 1 -18.66 -10.65 -2.98
N SER A 2 -19.49 -11.50 -3.58
CA SER A 2 -20.33 -11.14 -4.76
C SER A 2 -21.29 -9.97 -4.54
N ASP A 3 -21.79 -9.75 -3.34
CA ASP A 3 -22.78 -8.68 -3.05
C ASP A 3 -22.14 -7.31 -2.90
N LEU A 4 -20.90 -7.24 -2.41
CA LEU A 4 -20.13 -5.99 -2.34
C LEU A 4 -19.85 -5.43 -3.75
N TYR A 5 -19.43 -6.27 -4.69
CA TYR A 5 -19.17 -5.86 -6.07
C TYR A 5 -20.45 -5.47 -6.83
N ARG A 6 -21.61 -5.99 -6.40
CA ARG A 6 -22.92 -5.62 -6.96
C ARG A 6 -23.38 -4.25 -6.48
N GLN A 7 -23.08 -3.90 -5.23
CA GLN A 7 -23.42 -2.59 -4.65
C GLN A 7 -22.42 -1.48 -5.07
N PHE A 8 -21.18 -1.86 -5.32
CA PHE A 8 -20.08 -0.93 -5.63
C PHE A 8 -19.29 -1.38 -6.88
N PRO A 9 -19.87 -1.27 -8.09
CA PRO A 9 -19.27 -1.82 -9.32
C PRO A 9 -17.92 -1.17 -9.69
N ARG A 10 -17.67 0.07 -9.29
CA ARG A 10 -16.39 0.76 -9.55
C ARG A 10 -15.23 0.20 -8.72
N GLN A 11 -15.51 -0.39 -7.57
CA GLN A 11 -14.49 -0.97 -6.69
C GLN A 11 -14.04 -2.36 -7.14
N GLY A 12 -14.87 -3.06 -7.93
CA GLY A 12 -14.53 -4.38 -8.45
C GLY A 12 -13.51 -4.38 -9.58
N SER A 13 -13.23 -3.21 -10.18
CA SER A 13 -12.28 -3.06 -11.29
C SER A 13 -10.94 -2.43 -10.88
N GLY A 14 -10.79 -1.97 -9.64
CA GLY A 14 -9.58 -1.36 -9.12
C GLY A 14 -8.61 -2.35 -8.47
N THR A 15 -7.45 -1.84 -8.08
CA THR A 15 -6.49 -2.58 -7.26
C THR A 15 -6.95 -2.65 -5.81
N HIS A 16 -6.40 -3.60 -5.07
CA HIS A 16 -6.77 -3.84 -3.67
C HIS A 16 -5.54 -3.81 -2.79
N TYR A 17 -5.68 -3.30 -1.59
CA TYR A 17 -4.70 -3.48 -0.54
C TYR A 17 -5.26 -4.38 0.56
N TRP A 18 -4.50 -5.43 0.86
CA TRP A 18 -4.67 -6.27 2.05
C TRP A 18 -3.48 -6.00 2.95
N SER A 19 -3.72 -5.65 4.20
CA SER A 19 -2.62 -5.30 5.11
C SER A 19 -1.59 -6.41 5.18
N LEU A 20 -0.36 -6.07 4.76
CA LEU A 20 0.78 -6.97 4.84
C LEU A 20 1.30 -6.99 6.27
N SER A 21 1.59 -8.18 6.78
CA SER A 21 2.32 -8.34 8.04
C SER A 21 3.80 -8.21 7.76
N TRP A 22 4.44 -7.21 8.38
CA TRP A 22 5.88 -7.12 8.35
C TRP A 22 6.51 -8.29 9.12
N VAL A 23 7.55 -8.89 8.54
CA VAL A 23 8.25 -10.04 9.12
C VAL A 23 9.64 -9.61 9.58
N PRO A 24 9.96 -9.71 10.89
CA PRO A 24 11.29 -9.46 11.41
C PRO A 24 12.34 -10.30 10.70
N THR A 25 13.54 -9.73 10.52
CA THR A 25 14.64 -10.40 9.79
C THR A 25 14.99 -11.76 10.37
N GLU A 26 14.93 -11.90 11.69
CA GLU A 26 15.24 -13.14 12.41
C GLU A 26 14.21 -14.25 12.18
N MET A 27 13.01 -13.90 11.74
CA MET A 27 11.92 -14.86 11.51
C MET A 27 11.75 -15.23 10.04
N ARG A 28 12.46 -14.58 9.11
CA ARG A 28 12.30 -14.79 7.66
C ARG A 28 12.63 -16.21 7.22
N ASP A 29 13.66 -16.80 7.79
CA ASP A 29 14.07 -18.18 7.48
C ASP A 29 13.06 -19.25 7.94
N GLN A 30 12.22 -18.90 8.93
CA GLN A 30 11.19 -19.80 9.46
C GLN A 30 9.84 -19.62 8.74
N THR A 31 9.63 -18.48 8.08
CA THR A 31 8.31 -18.08 7.58
C THR A 31 8.15 -18.30 6.06
N THR A 32 9.17 -18.78 5.37
CA THR A 32 9.09 -19.08 3.93
C THR A 32 7.99 -20.09 3.56
N GLY A 33 7.44 -20.81 4.53
CA GLY A 33 6.31 -21.73 4.34
C GLY A 33 4.93 -21.14 4.67
N ASP A 34 4.81 -20.29 5.68
CA ASP A 34 3.52 -19.93 6.30
C ASP A 34 2.90 -18.62 5.78
N LEU A 35 3.69 -17.67 5.23
CA LEU A 35 3.16 -16.41 4.69
C LEU A 35 2.24 -16.61 3.47
N ASN A 36 2.21 -17.80 2.91
CA ASN A 36 1.44 -18.16 1.73
C ASN A 36 0.25 -19.09 1.99
N ASP A 37 -0.05 -19.45 3.24
CA ASP A 37 -1.02 -20.52 3.52
C ASP A 37 -2.42 -20.16 3.03
N ASP A 38 -2.89 -18.94 3.26
CA ASP A 38 -4.18 -18.48 2.75
C ASP A 38 -4.21 -18.34 1.22
N MET A 39 -3.05 -18.05 0.62
CA MET A 39 -2.89 -17.98 -0.84
C MET A 39 -2.77 -19.38 -1.48
N GLN A 40 -2.30 -20.38 -0.74
CA GLN A 40 -2.20 -21.76 -1.24
C GLN A 40 -3.56 -22.42 -1.40
N LEU A 41 -4.57 -21.99 -0.62
CA LEU A 41 -5.95 -22.47 -0.74
C LEU A 41 -6.68 -21.96 -1.99
N LEU A 42 -6.13 -20.97 -2.68
CA LEU A 42 -6.69 -20.44 -3.92
C LEU A 42 -6.20 -21.24 -5.14
N SER A 43 -7.10 -21.49 -6.10
CA SER A 43 -6.69 -22.08 -7.37
C SER A 43 -5.69 -21.17 -8.10
N TRP A 44 -4.78 -21.74 -8.92
CA TRP A 44 -3.71 -21.02 -9.63
C TRP A 44 -4.20 -19.72 -10.32
N GLY A 45 -5.32 -19.77 -11.00
CA GLY A 45 -5.87 -18.59 -11.69
C GLY A 45 -6.31 -17.48 -10.72
N LYS A 46 -6.85 -17.83 -9.54
CA LYS A 46 -7.22 -16.87 -8.51
C LYS A 46 -5.99 -16.26 -7.81
N ARG A 47 -4.92 -17.05 -7.64
CA ARG A 47 -3.64 -16.55 -7.12
C ARG A 47 -3.00 -15.54 -8.06
N LEU A 48 -2.98 -15.83 -9.36
CA LEU A 48 -2.47 -14.91 -10.37
C LEU A 48 -3.28 -13.61 -10.39
N LEU A 49 -4.61 -13.71 -10.32
CA LEU A 49 -5.49 -12.54 -10.28
C LEU A 49 -5.25 -11.72 -9.01
N ALA A 50 -5.14 -12.37 -7.85
CA ALA A 50 -4.85 -11.70 -6.59
C ALA A 50 -3.50 -10.96 -6.64
N TYR A 51 -2.47 -11.59 -7.20
CA TYR A 51 -1.16 -10.97 -7.40
C TYR A 51 -1.21 -9.75 -8.34
N LEU A 52 -1.93 -9.86 -9.46
CA LEU A 52 -2.05 -8.79 -10.45
C LEU A 52 -2.92 -7.60 -9.99
N THR A 53 -3.76 -7.81 -8.98
CA THR A 53 -4.65 -6.77 -8.45
C THR A 53 -4.18 -6.19 -7.12
N GLN A 54 -3.04 -6.65 -6.60
CA GLN A 54 -2.50 -6.16 -5.34
C GLN A 54 -1.82 -4.79 -5.54
N ALA A 55 -2.25 -3.79 -4.76
CA ALA A 55 -1.74 -2.42 -4.85
C ALA A 55 -0.30 -2.26 -4.34
N VAL A 56 0.16 -3.16 -3.46
CA VAL A 56 1.48 -3.11 -2.81
C VAL A 56 2.24 -4.40 -3.08
N PRO A 57 3.46 -4.36 -3.63
CA PRO A 57 4.30 -5.55 -3.83
C PRO A 57 4.58 -6.28 -2.52
N GLN A 58 4.57 -7.62 -2.55
CA GLN A 58 4.80 -8.44 -1.34
C GLN A 58 6.20 -8.26 -0.76
N GLU A 59 7.17 -7.95 -1.61
CA GLU A 59 8.56 -7.71 -1.24
C GLU A 59 8.71 -6.58 -0.20
N ILE A 60 7.74 -5.67 -0.14
CA ILE A 60 7.73 -4.56 0.83
C ILE A 60 7.69 -5.06 2.28
N ALA A 61 7.07 -6.22 2.53
CA ALA A 61 7.09 -6.86 3.84
C ALA A 61 8.50 -7.29 4.28
N LEU A 62 9.46 -7.35 3.35
CA LEU A 62 10.86 -7.70 3.58
C LEU A 62 11.76 -6.48 3.79
N ALA A 63 11.23 -5.29 3.99
CA ALA A 63 12.02 -4.11 4.36
C ALA A 63 12.81 -4.37 5.67
N GLU A 64 13.93 -3.67 5.85
CA GLU A 64 14.82 -3.88 7.00
C GLU A 64 14.11 -3.60 8.33
N THR A 65 13.25 -2.57 8.36
CA THR A 65 12.47 -2.19 9.53
C THR A 65 10.97 -2.15 9.24
N SER A 66 10.15 -2.27 10.28
CA SER A 66 8.69 -2.11 10.16
C SER A 66 8.30 -0.69 9.71
N GLU A 67 9.07 0.31 10.13
CA GLU A 67 8.85 1.71 9.72
C GLU A 67 9.10 1.88 8.21
N ASP A 68 10.18 1.32 7.69
CA ASP A 68 10.50 1.38 6.26
C ASP A 68 9.49 0.58 5.42
N SER A 69 9.02 -0.58 5.92
CA SER A 69 7.93 -1.33 5.30
C SER A 69 6.64 -0.51 5.25
N LEU A 70 6.29 0.18 6.33
CA LEU A 70 5.10 1.03 6.38
C LEU A 70 5.22 2.23 5.44
N PHE A 71 6.40 2.89 5.42
CA PHE A 71 6.67 3.99 4.50
C PHE A 71 6.51 3.58 3.04
N ALA A 72 7.13 2.45 2.65
CA ALA A 72 7.01 1.92 1.30
C ALA A 72 5.57 1.52 0.96
N THR A 73 4.84 0.90 1.89
CA THR A 73 3.42 0.59 1.74
C THR A 73 2.60 1.85 1.42
N ILE A 74 2.80 2.92 2.20
CA ILE A 74 2.10 4.19 1.98
C ILE A 74 2.47 4.81 0.62
N ALA A 75 3.75 4.75 0.22
CA ALA A 75 4.18 5.26 -1.08
C ALA A 75 3.50 4.52 -2.24
N TRP A 76 3.43 3.19 -2.18
CA TRP A 76 2.73 2.38 -3.18
C TRP A 76 1.23 2.67 -3.22
N LEU A 77 0.56 2.74 -2.06
CA LEU A 77 -0.85 3.10 -1.99
C LEU A 77 -1.13 4.49 -2.56
N ALA A 78 -0.31 5.49 -2.19
CA ALA A 78 -0.46 6.85 -2.68
C ALA A 78 -0.24 6.97 -4.19
N SER A 79 0.66 6.15 -4.76
CA SER A 79 0.95 6.16 -6.20
C SER A 79 -0.15 5.53 -7.04
N ASP A 80 -1.00 4.68 -6.45
CA ASP A 80 -2.00 3.88 -7.14
C ASP A 80 -3.34 4.62 -7.26
N GLU A 81 -3.58 5.24 -8.41
CA GLU A 81 -4.83 5.92 -8.73
C GLU A 81 -6.01 4.95 -8.90
N ALA A 82 -5.73 3.69 -9.24
CA ALA A 82 -6.74 2.66 -9.44
C ALA A 82 -7.20 2.01 -8.12
N LEU A 83 -6.62 2.40 -6.98
CA LEU A 83 -6.97 1.82 -5.69
C LEU A 83 -8.46 1.92 -5.40
N GLY A 84 -9.13 0.77 -5.32
CA GLY A 84 -10.57 0.67 -5.11
C GLY A 84 -10.95 0.13 -3.73
N PHE A 85 -10.03 -0.55 -3.05
CA PHE A 85 -10.33 -1.19 -1.77
C PHE A 85 -9.10 -1.27 -0.86
N ILE A 86 -9.28 -0.91 0.41
CA ILE A 86 -8.29 -1.08 1.49
C ILE A 86 -8.89 -1.98 2.55
N SER A 87 -8.26 -3.13 2.80
CA SER A 87 -8.60 -4.04 3.89
C SER A 87 -7.50 -4.05 4.94
N VAL A 88 -7.86 -3.71 6.14
CA VAL A 88 -6.94 -3.71 7.30
C VAL A 88 -7.50 -4.59 8.41
N TRP A 89 -6.60 -5.25 9.14
CA TRP A 89 -6.98 -6.16 10.23
C TRP A 89 -7.55 -5.43 11.45
N SER A 90 -7.29 -4.11 11.61
CA SER A 90 -7.94 -3.29 12.64
C SER A 90 -8.13 -1.85 12.20
N PRO A 91 -9.20 -1.16 12.66
CA PRO A 91 -9.39 0.27 12.38
C PRO A 91 -8.24 1.14 12.89
N THR A 92 -7.66 0.79 14.06
CA THR A 92 -6.51 1.51 14.63
C THR A 92 -5.28 1.46 13.72
N PHE A 93 -5.02 0.30 13.10
CA PHE A 93 -3.95 0.18 12.11
C PHE A 93 -4.22 1.06 10.88
N GLY A 94 -5.47 1.04 10.39
CA GLY A 94 -5.87 1.89 9.26
C GLY A 94 -5.68 3.38 9.55
N LEU A 95 -6.13 3.86 10.71
CA LEU A 95 -5.91 5.24 11.14
C LEU A 95 -4.43 5.58 11.27
N GLY A 96 -3.64 4.71 11.91
CA GLY A 96 -2.20 4.89 12.04
C GLY A 96 -1.48 5.00 10.70
N LEU A 97 -1.90 4.22 9.69
CA LEU A 97 -1.37 4.31 8.33
C LEU A 97 -1.63 5.69 7.71
N LEU A 98 -2.84 6.24 7.87
CA LEU A 98 -3.20 7.56 7.35
C LEU A 98 -2.51 8.69 8.13
N GLU A 99 -2.34 8.56 9.44
CA GLU A 99 -1.59 9.51 10.28
C GLU A 99 -0.11 9.54 9.90
N GLN A 100 0.50 8.38 9.62
CA GLN A 100 1.88 8.30 9.14
C GLN A 100 2.02 8.90 7.73
N MET A 101 1.04 8.70 6.85
CA MET A 101 1.01 9.38 5.55
C MET A 101 1.07 10.90 5.72
N SER A 102 0.30 11.45 6.66
CA SER A 102 0.33 12.88 6.98
C SER A 102 1.69 13.32 7.50
N SER A 103 2.27 12.57 8.44
CA SER A 103 3.56 12.88 9.06
C SER A 103 4.70 12.86 8.04
N TRP A 104 4.68 11.95 7.10
CA TRP A 104 5.71 11.74 6.08
C TRP A 104 5.38 12.38 4.72
N ARG A 105 4.35 13.22 4.60
CA ARG A 105 3.84 13.72 3.32
C ARG A 105 4.92 14.35 2.43
N GLU A 106 5.86 15.11 3.00
CA GLU A 106 6.93 15.79 2.25
C GLU A 106 7.99 14.79 1.75
N GLU A 107 8.35 13.83 2.60
CA GLU A 107 9.27 12.75 2.24
C GLU A 107 8.66 11.83 1.16
N LEU A 108 7.38 11.45 1.33
CA LEU A 108 6.62 10.70 0.33
C LEU A 108 6.51 11.44 -1.00
N ALA A 109 6.17 12.74 -0.98
CA ALA A 109 6.11 13.55 -2.19
C ALA A 109 7.46 13.58 -2.92
N THR A 110 8.57 13.67 -2.18
CA THR A 110 9.92 13.65 -2.75
C THR A 110 10.23 12.28 -3.36
N ALA A 111 9.97 11.19 -2.62
CA ALA A 111 10.22 9.84 -3.10
C ALA A 111 9.41 9.54 -4.38
N LEU A 112 8.11 9.84 -4.39
CA LEU A 112 7.23 9.62 -5.54
C LEU A 112 7.58 10.47 -6.76
N SER A 113 8.12 11.67 -6.56
CA SER A 113 8.52 12.53 -7.68
C SER A 113 9.83 12.07 -8.33
N ARG A 114 10.74 11.46 -7.55
CA ARG A 114 12.06 11.03 -8.01
C ARG A 114 12.11 9.55 -8.39
N GLY A 115 11.25 8.72 -7.83
CA GLY A 115 11.33 7.27 -7.97
C GLY A 115 12.49 6.67 -7.18
N ASP A 116 12.90 7.30 -6.10
CA ASP A 116 13.94 6.82 -5.21
C ASP A 116 13.53 6.98 -3.74
N TRP A 117 14.10 6.17 -2.85
CA TRP A 117 13.79 6.18 -1.43
C TRP A 117 14.51 7.28 -0.64
N GLY A 118 15.29 8.14 -1.28
CA GLY A 118 16.02 9.23 -0.64
C GLY A 118 16.92 8.77 0.50
N ALA A 119 16.76 9.36 1.67
CA ALA A 119 17.54 9.01 2.86
C ALA A 119 17.29 7.57 3.36
N ARG A 120 16.16 6.94 2.97
CA ARG A 120 15.82 5.54 3.34
C ARG A 120 16.45 4.52 2.39
N ALA A 121 17.02 4.94 1.26
CA ALA A 121 17.55 4.03 0.23
C ALA A 121 18.51 2.94 0.75
N PRO A 122 19.41 3.19 1.69
CA PRO A 122 20.28 2.13 2.22
C PRO A 122 19.53 0.96 2.89
N ARG A 123 18.40 1.26 3.56
CA ARG A 123 17.55 0.28 4.25
C ARG A 123 16.48 -0.33 3.36
N MET A 124 16.27 0.27 2.19
CA MET A 124 15.32 -0.14 1.15
C MET A 124 16.00 -0.85 -0.03
N ALA A 125 17.24 -1.32 0.15
CA ALA A 125 18.02 -1.93 -0.92
C ALA A 125 17.26 -3.10 -1.58
N GLY A 126 17.08 -3.01 -2.90
CA GLY A 126 16.35 -4.03 -3.68
C GLY A 126 14.83 -3.87 -3.70
N LEU A 127 14.25 -2.95 -2.92
CA LEU A 127 12.81 -2.68 -2.97
C LEU A 127 12.51 -1.64 -4.05
N PRO A 128 11.53 -1.91 -4.95
CA PRO A 128 11.15 -0.96 -5.98
C PRO A 128 10.46 0.27 -5.38
N CYS A 129 10.87 1.47 -5.82
CA CYS A 129 10.22 2.72 -5.45
C CYS A 129 9.20 3.12 -6.52
N PRO A 130 7.94 3.36 -6.17
CA PRO A 130 6.95 3.81 -7.14
C PRO A 130 7.21 5.27 -7.55
N THR A 131 6.71 5.62 -8.75
CA THR A 131 6.73 7.00 -9.25
C THR A 131 5.31 7.47 -9.52
N SER A 132 4.96 8.68 -9.07
CA SER A 132 3.69 9.32 -9.38
C SER A 132 3.80 10.83 -9.22
N ALA A 133 3.94 11.55 -10.33
CA ALA A 133 3.97 13.02 -10.31
C ALA A 133 2.66 13.61 -9.74
N ARG A 134 1.51 12.94 -10.01
CA ARG A 134 0.20 13.36 -9.50
C ARG A 134 0.14 13.23 -7.97
N ALA A 135 0.47 12.06 -7.44
CA ALA A 135 0.44 11.84 -5.99
C ALA A 135 1.46 12.72 -5.26
N ALA A 136 2.64 12.92 -5.84
CA ALA A 136 3.66 13.81 -5.30
C ALA A 136 3.15 15.26 -5.18
N ALA A 137 2.48 15.78 -6.22
CA ALA A 137 1.87 17.11 -6.18
C ALA A 137 0.77 17.20 -5.12
N LEU A 138 -0.16 16.24 -5.08
CA LEU A 138 -1.23 16.21 -4.09
C LEU A 138 -0.69 16.19 -2.64
N LEU A 139 0.30 15.34 -2.36
CA LEU A 139 0.90 15.24 -1.03
C LEU A 139 1.64 16.52 -0.63
N LYS A 140 2.30 17.18 -1.59
CA LYS A 140 3.02 18.44 -1.36
C LYS A 140 2.07 19.58 -1.01
N ASP A 141 0.92 19.65 -1.69
CA ASP A 141 -0.07 20.70 -1.50
C ASP A 141 -1.01 20.40 -0.31
N TRP A 142 -0.99 19.18 0.21
CA TRP A 142 -1.82 18.76 1.33
C TRP A 142 -1.34 19.35 2.66
N ASN A 143 -2.26 19.89 3.42
CA ASN A 143 -1.98 20.46 4.76
C ASN A 143 -1.79 19.39 5.87
N GLY A 144 -1.91 18.11 5.53
CA GLY A 144 -1.80 17.00 6.48
C GLY A 144 -3.09 16.67 7.25
N GLN A 145 -4.18 17.41 7.06
CA GLN A 145 -5.44 17.10 7.73
C GLN A 145 -6.15 15.92 7.05
N LEU A 146 -6.49 14.92 7.85
CA LEU A 146 -7.24 13.77 7.37
C LEU A 146 -8.67 14.20 7.04
N GLY A 147 -9.07 14.08 5.79
CA GLY A 147 -10.39 14.47 5.34
C GLY A 147 -10.78 13.87 4.00
N PRO A 148 -12.09 13.69 3.75
CA PRO A 148 -12.59 12.98 2.58
C PRO A 148 -12.15 13.63 1.26
N VAL A 149 -12.06 14.95 1.20
CA VAL A 149 -11.71 15.68 -0.04
C VAL A 149 -10.32 15.29 -0.54
N PHE A 150 -9.31 15.24 0.35
CA PHE A 150 -7.98 14.82 -0.02
C PHE A 150 -7.95 13.37 -0.51
N PHE A 151 -8.60 12.46 0.23
CA PHE A 151 -8.60 11.04 -0.13
C PHE A 151 -9.37 10.76 -1.43
N GLN A 152 -10.45 11.49 -1.71
CA GLN A 152 -11.15 11.41 -2.99
C GLN A 152 -10.28 11.88 -4.17
N GLN A 153 -9.42 12.87 -3.93
CA GLN A 153 -8.45 13.32 -4.93
C GLN A 153 -7.33 12.30 -5.11
N LEU A 154 -6.82 11.73 -4.03
CA LEU A 154 -5.74 10.75 -4.08
C LEU A 154 -6.20 9.42 -4.67
N TRP A 155 -7.36 8.92 -4.22
CA TRP A 155 -7.96 7.63 -4.59
C TRP A 155 -9.40 7.80 -5.09
N PRO A 156 -9.59 8.23 -6.34
CA PRO A 156 -10.93 8.56 -6.87
C PRO A 156 -11.87 7.35 -6.97
N ASN A 157 -11.33 6.13 -6.95
CA ASN A 157 -12.10 4.88 -6.99
C ASN A 157 -12.41 4.29 -5.61
N LEU A 158 -11.75 4.79 -4.55
CA LEU A 158 -11.97 4.34 -3.20
C LEU A 158 -13.29 4.93 -2.65
N ALA A 159 -14.22 4.08 -2.21
CA ALA A 159 -15.37 4.55 -1.45
C ALA A 159 -14.94 4.87 -0.01
N VAL A 160 -15.16 6.09 0.40
CA VAL A 160 -14.89 6.60 1.74
C VAL A 160 -16.22 6.88 2.45
#